data_ffc252d492277c05e36f43f654defd62
#
_entry.id   ffc252d492277c05e36f43f654defd62
#
_cell.length_a   1.000
_cell.length_b   1.000
_cell.length_c   1.000
_cell.angle_alpha   90.00
_cell.angle_beta   90.00
_cell.angle_gamma   90.00
#
_symmetry.space_group_name_H-M   'P 1'
#
loop_
_entity.id
_entity.type
_entity.pdbx_description
1 polymer ?
#
loop_
_entity_poly.entity_id
_entity_poly.type
_entity_poly.pdbx_seq_one_letter_code
_entity_poly.pdbx_strand_id
1 'polypeptide(L)'
;MPRPNKKKMAYYEIKLTLSQPEPWKDIFTAILGDAGCDSFMDGDDENVLLAYIKEELYDEAVIRDALENHGMEVEVKYAVSKVQEQDWNAVWEANYEPVLLCGQCYIRAPFHEPRPDVPYEVIIEPKMSFGTAHHETTSLMIEYILEEDFSGKKVLDMGSGTGVLAILAHKRGARPITAIDNDKWAYENNLENNVRNHTEDITVKLGDASAIGEELFDVIIANINRNILLNDMPAYVKSMKKGSEIFFSGFYNGHDLDAIKERARELGLSFASFKEKNNWVAAKFYKN
;
A
#
# COMPACT_ATOMS: atom_id res chain seq x y z
N MET A 1 -10.12 2.45 -20.34
CA MET A 1 -11.47 1.88 -20.48
C MET A 1 -12.28 2.31 -19.27
N PRO A 2 -13.53 2.76 -19.38
CA PRO A 2 -14.35 3.07 -18.21
C PRO A 2 -14.53 1.78 -17.39
N ARG A 3 -14.36 1.87 -16.07
CA ARG A 3 -14.60 0.76 -15.14
C ARG A 3 -16.02 0.22 -15.34
N PRO A 4 -16.24 -1.12 -15.32
CA PRO A 4 -17.60 -1.64 -15.39
C PRO A 4 -18.41 -1.07 -14.23
N ASN A 5 -19.59 -0.54 -14.54
CA ASN A 5 -20.54 -0.01 -13.57
C ASN A 5 -20.93 -1.14 -12.60
N LYS A 6 -20.25 -1.23 -11.45
CA LYS A 6 -20.71 -2.10 -10.36
C LYS A 6 -22.08 -1.58 -9.93
N LYS A 7 -23.11 -2.42 -10.05
CA LYS A 7 -24.47 -2.13 -9.60
C LYS A 7 -24.36 -1.62 -8.16
N LYS A 8 -24.66 -0.35 -7.94
CA LYS A 8 -24.62 0.29 -6.63
C LYS A 8 -25.64 -0.43 -5.74
N MET A 9 -25.21 -0.93 -4.59
CA MET A 9 -26.07 -1.56 -3.63
C MET A 9 -26.37 -0.55 -2.51
N ALA A 10 -27.58 -0.03 -2.50
CA ALA A 10 -28.07 0.83 -1.43
C ALA A 10 -28.59 -0.01 -0.26
N TYR A 11 -28.39 0.49 0.96
CA TYR A 11 -28.80 -0.15 2.20
C TYR A 11 -29.72 0.76 3.01
N TYR A 12 -30.57 0.16 3.82
CA TYR A 12 -31.20 0.81 4.96
C TYR A 12 -30.51 0.37 6.25
N GLU A 13 -30.28 1.33 7.13
CA GLU A 13 -29.83 1.12 8.50
C GLU A 13 -31.04 1.14 9.42
N ILE A 14 -31.14 0.13 10.26
CA ILE A 14 -32.12 0.01 11.32
C ILE A 14 -31.36 0.16 12.64
N LYS A 15 -31.52 1.30 13.30
CA LYS A 15 -30.92 1.56 14.60
C LYS A 15 -31.91 1.20 15.70
N LEU A 16 -31.60 0.16 16.47
CA LEU A 16 -32.36 -0.23 17.65
C LEU A 16 -31.72 0.32 18.91
N THR A 17 -32.58 0.78 19.83
CA THR A 17 -32.19 1.10 21.22
C THR A 17 -33.02 0.23 22.14
N LEU A 18 -32.35 -0.64 22.89
CA LEU A 18 -32.96 -1.63 23.79
C LEU A 18 -32.93 -1.09 25.23
N SER A 19 -33.98 -1.36 26.01
CA SER A 19 -33.98 -1.01 27.44
C SER A 19 -32.94 -1.80 28.25
N GLN A 20 -32.52 -2.97 27.75
CA GLN A 20 -31.46 -3.83 28.29
C GLN A 20 -30.74 -4.49 27.14
N PRO A 21 -29.39 -4.47 27.08
CA PRO A 21 -28.66 -5.02 25.93
C PRO A 21 -28.63 -6.55 25.91
N GLU A 22 -28.42 -7.20 27.06
CA GLU A 22 -28.30 -8.65 27.18
C GLU A 22 -29.59 -9.27 27.79
N PRO A 23 -30.14 -10.40 27.22
CA PRO A 23 -29.64 -11.13 26.03
C PRO A 23 -30.28 -10.62 24.71
N TRP A 24 -30.87 -9.43 24.75
CA TRP A 24 -31.78 -9.00 23.69
C TRP A 24 -31.08 -8.63 22.38
N LYS A 25 -29.83 -8.18 22.41
CA LYS A 25 -29.09 -7.91 21.17
C LYS A 25 -29.00 -9.17 20.28
N ASP A 26 -28.62 -10.29 20.86
CA ASP A 26 -28.52 -11.57 20.11
C ASP A 26 -29.85 -12.00 19.55
N ILE A 27 -30.93 -11.84 20.34
CA ILE A 27 -32.28 -12.20 19.93
C ILE A 27 -32.74 -11.32 18.77
N PHE A 28 -32.57 -9.99 18.85
CA PHE A 28 -32.92 -9.07 17.75
C PHE A 28 -32.04 -9.23 16.53
N THR A 29 -30.77 -9.61 16.70
CA THR A 29 -29.92 -10.00 15.59
C THR A 29 -30.47 -11.16 14.81
N ALA A 30 -30.99 -12.20 15.50
CA ALA A 30 -31.64 -13.35 14.85
C ALA A 30 -32.95 -12.93 14.17
N ILE A 31 -33.84 -12.20 14.86
CA ILE A 31 -35.12 -11.73 14.33
C ILE A 31 -34.95 -10.88 13.07
N LEU A 32 -34.04 -9.93 13.10
CA LEU A 32 -33.75 -9.05 11.96
C LEU A 32 -32.98 -9.78 10.84
N GLY A 33 -32.19 -10.80 11.19
CA GLY A 33 -31.59 -11.70 10.21
C GLY A 33 -32.66 -12.46 9.42
N ASP A 34 -33.68 -13.00 10.10
CA ASP A 34 -34.82 -13.64 9.46
C ASP A 34 -35.66 -12.65 8.63
N ALA A 35 -35.71 -11.39 9.04
CA ALA A 35 -36.36 -10.30 8.29
C ALA A 35 -35.54 -9.77 7.10
N GLY A 36 -34.34 -10.33 6.84
CA GLY A 36 -33.53 -10.03 5.66
C GLY A 36 -32.33 -9.12 5.89
N CYS A 37 -32.02 -8.73 7.13
CA CYS A 37 -30.79 -8.04 7.44
C CYS A 37 -29.58 -8.96 7.29
N ASP A 38 -28.50 -8.48 6.66
CA ASP A 38 -27.30 -9.27 6.36
C ASP A 38 -26.05 -8.81 7.10
N SER A 39 -26.12 -7.69 7.81
CA SER A 39 -24.99 -7.13 8.57
C SER A 39 -25.47 -6.50 9.87
N PHE A 40 -24.67 -6.66 10.94
CA PHE A 40 -24.95 -6.14 12.27
C PHE A 40 -23.72 -5.53 12.90
N MET A 41 -23.91 -4.45 13.66
CA MET A 41 -22.83 -3.76 14.39
C MET A 41 -23.35 -3.27 15.74
N ASP A 42 -22.47 -3.20 16.74
CA ASP A 42 -22.75 -2.43 17.96
C ASP A 42 -22.72 -0.94 17.65
N GLY A 43 -23.64 -0.19 18.25
CA GLY A 43 -23.62 1.27 18.17
C GLY A 43 -22.69 1.90 19.18
N ASP A 44 -22.71 3.25 19.26
CA ASP A 44 -21.87 4.04 20.17
C ASP A 44 -22.24 3.85 21.66
N ASP A 45 -23.41 3.28 21.96
CA ASP A 45 -23.90 2.95 23.29
C ASP A 45 -24.14 1.44 23.38
N GLU A 46 -23.86 0.84 24.54
CA GLU A 46 -24.04 -0.59 24.80
C GLU A 46 -25.47 -1.08 24.55
N ASN A 47 -26.47 -0.19 24.64
CA ASN A 47 -27.87 -0.49 24.39
C ASN A 47 -28.27 -0.38 22.91
N VAL A 48 -27.36 0.00 22.02
CA VAL A 48 -27.65 0.22 20.60
C VAL A 48 -27.17 -0.94 19.73
N LEU A 49 -28.06 -1.45 18.89
CA LEU A 49 -27.77 -2.40 17.81
C LEU A 49 -28.06 -1.73 16.47
N LEU A 50 -27.13 -1.80 15.54
CA LEU A 50 -27.30 -1.37 14.15
C LEU A 50 -27.44 -2.60 13.27
N ALA A 51 -28.50 -2.66 12.47
CA ALA A 51 -28.73 -3.71 11.50
C ALA A 51 -28.85 -3.10 10.10
N TYR A 52 -28.36 -3.80 9.09
CA TYR A 52 -28.35 -3.31 7.72
C TYR A 52 -29.08 -4.29 6.80
N ILE A 53 -29.94 -3.76 5.92
CA ILE A 53 -30.70 -4.51 4.93
C ILE A 53 -30.56 -3.86 3.54
N LYS A 54 -30.39 -4.67 2.50
CA LYS A 54 -30.33 -4.16 1.12
C LYS A 54 -31.66 -3.50 0.74
N GLU A 55 -31.58 -2.38 0.01
CA GLU A 55 -32.78 -1.66 -0.45
C GLU A 55 -33.78 -2.56 -1.19
N GLU A 56 -33.27 -3.51 -1.99
CA GLU A 56 -34.11 -4.46 -2.75
C GLU A 56 -34.83 -5.49 -1.88
N LEU A 57 -34.39 -5.69 -0.62
CA LEU A 57 -35.00 -6.63 0.36
C LEU A 57 -35.73 -5.89 1.46
N TYR A 58 -35.65 -4.57 1.55
CA TYR A 58 -36.30 -3.79 2.58
C TYR A 58 -37.82 -3.73 2.38
N ASP A 59 -38.55 -4.27 3.37
CA ASP A 59 -39.99 -4.12 3.48
C ASP A 59 -40.32 -3.53 4.86
N GLU A 60 -40.87 -2.32 4.86
CA GLU A 60 -41.20 -1.59 6.09
C GLU A 60 -42.19 -2.37 6.96
N ALA A 61 -43.13 -3.09 6.35
CA ALA A 61 -44.16 -3.85 7.11
C ALA A 61 -43.51 -5.05 7.82
N VAL A 62 -42.60 -5.75 7.17
CA VAL A 62 -41.84 -6.88 7.75
C VAL A 62 -40.96 -6.41 8.91
N ILE A 63 -40.21 -5.33 8.72
CA ILE A 63 -39.33 -4.80 9.77
C ILE A 63 -40.16 -4.31 10.97
N ARG A 64 -41.24 -3.58 10.73
CA ARG A 64 -42.12 -3.11 11.77
C ARG A 64 -42.75 -4.26 12.55
N ASP A 65 -43.27 -5.29 11.88
CA ASP A 65 -43.84 -6.46 12.53
C ASP A 65 -42.79 -7.19 13.40
N ALA A 66 -41.60 -7.36 12.90
CA ALA A 66 -40.47 -7.96 13.63
C ALA A 66 -40.09 -7.18 14.91
N LEU A 67 -40.22 -5.87 14.90
CA LEU A 67 -39.81 -4.99 16.01
C LEU A 67 -40.94 -4.59 16.96
N GLU A 68 -42.21 -4.64 16.56
CA GLU A 68 -43.35 -4.24 17.38
C GLU A 68 -44.16 -5.44 17.92
N ASN A 69 -44.15 -6.57 17.18
CA ASN A 69 -44.93 -7.74 17.53
C ASN A 69 -44.11 -8.93 18.06
N HIS A 70 -42.94 -8.66 18.62
CA HIS A 70 -42.00 -9.70 19.10
C HIS A 70 -42.48 -10.45 20.37
N GLY A 71 -43.48 -9.96 21.10
CA GLY A 71 -44.09 -10.64 22.27
C GLY A 71 -43.20 -10.78 23.50
N MET A 72 -42.10 -10.02 23.58
CA MET A 72 -41.11 -10.09 24.66
C MET A 72 -41.20 -8.87 25.60
N GLU A 73 -40.79 -9.07 26.87
CA GLU A 73 -40.82 -8.01 27.90
C GLU A 73 -39.56 -7.10 27.82
N VAL A 74 -39.35 -6.49 26.67
CA VAL A 74 -38.27 -5.53 26.45
C VAL A 74 -38.78 -4.33 25.65
N GLU A 75 -38.45 -3.13 26.10
CA GLU A 75 -38.77 -1.92 25.33
C GLU A 75 -37.74 -1.72 24.21
N VAL A 76 -38.27 -1.63 22.98
CA VAL A 76 -37.47 -1.39 21.77
C VAL A 76 -37.89 -0.08 21.17
N LYS A 77 -36.92 0.82 20.97
CA LYS A 77 -37.06 2.01 20.11
C LYS A 77 -36.22 1.80 18.87
N TYR A 78 -36.78 2.10 17.72
CA TYR A 78 -36.02 1.98 16.49
C TYR A 78 -36.22 3.18 15.58
N ALA A 79 -35.23 3.39 14.73
CA ALA A 79 -35.25 4.36 13.65
C ALA A 79 -34.69 3.69 12.40
N VAL A 80 -35.35 3.92 11.27
CA VAL A 80 -34.87 3.43 9.96
C VAL A 80 -34.42 4.62 9.14
N SER A 81 -33.22 4.52 8.60
CA SER A 81 -32.69 5.54 7.70
C SER A 81 -32.06 4.89 6.47
N LYS A 82 -32.24 5.53 5.33
CA LYS A 82 -31.51 5.10 4.12
C LYS A 82 -30.05 5.49 4.31
N VAL A 83 -29.15 4.49 4.24
CA VAL A 83 -27.72 4.76 4.28
C VAL A 83 -27.40 5.62 3.06
N GLN A 84 -27.01 6.86 3.29
CA GLN A 84 -26.53 7.70 2.22
C GLN A 84 -25.28 7.01 1.67
N GLU A 85 -25.31 6.67 0.39
CA GLU A 85 -24.13 6.14 -0.27
C GLU A 85 -23.00 7.17 -0.12
N GLN A 86 -22.19 6.98 0.89
CA GLN A 86 -20.95 7.68 0.94
C GLN A 86 -20.04 6.95 -0.05
N ASP A 87 -19.65 7.62 -1.11
CA ASP A 87 -18.61 7.09 -2.00
C ASP A 87 -17.30 7.08 -1.22
N TRP A 88 -17.09 6.00 -0.46
CA TRP A 88 -15.88 5.82 0.35
C TRP A 88 -14.62 5.91 -0.51
N ASN A 89 -14.71 5.57 -1.79
CA ASN A 89 -13.60 5.76 -2.72
C ASN A 89 -13.34 7.24 -2.97
N ALA A 90 -14.39 8.03 -3.22
CA ALA A 90 -14.24 9.48 -3.40
C ALA A 90 -13.75 10.17 -2.12
N VAL A 91 -14.24 9.76 -0.94
CA VAL A 91 -13.75 10.27 0.36
C VAL A 91 -12.29 9.89 0.57
N TRP A 92 -11.91 8.66 0.26
CA TRP A 92 -10.54 8.20 0.38
C TRP A 92 -9.63 8.92 -0.65
N GLU A 93 -10.04 9.03 -1.90
CA GLU A 93 -9.30 9.76 -2.94
C GLU A 93 -9.09 11.23 -2.55
N ALA A 94 -10.09 11.88 -1.95
CA ALA A 94 -10.00 13.26 -1.49
C ALA A 94 -9.03 13.46 -0.30
N ASN A 95 -8.79 12.42 0.49
CA ASN A 95 -7.88 12.44 1.64
C ASN A 95 -6.50 11.83 1.33
N TYR A 96 -6.31 11.26 0.14
CA TYR A 96 -5.03 10.71 -0.27
C TYR A 96 -4.18 11.82 -0.88
N GLU A 97 -3.16 12.28 -0.17
CA GLU A 97 -2.34 13.41 -0.60
C GLU A 97 -1.17 12.96 -1.50
N PRO A 98 -0.85 13.71 -2.57
CA PRO A 98 0.36 13.48 -3.33
C PRO A 98 1.60 13.93 -2.54
N VAL A 99 2.76 13.37 -2.88
CA VAL A 99 4.03 13.63 -2.18
C VAL A 99 4.98 14.39 -3.10
N LEU A 100 5.53 15.53 -2.63
CA LEU A 100 6.60 16.26 -3.31
C LEU A 100 7.89 16.10 -2.51
N LEU A 101 8.90 15.47 -3.10
CA LEU A 101 10.21 15.24 -2.50
C LEU A 101 11.28 16.11 -3.14
N CYS A 102 12.10 16.74 -2.28
CA CYS A 102 13.22 17.62 -2.67
C CYS A 102 12.85 18.74 -3.66
N GLY A 103 11.56 19.09 -3.79
CA GLY A 103 11.07 20.02 -4.81
C GLY A 103 11.24 19.53 -6.26
N GLN A 104 11.61 18.26 -6.48
CA GLN A 104 11.97 17.72 -7.79
C GLN A 104 11.14 16.50 -8.21
N CYS A 105 10.71 15.67 -7.29
CA CYS A 105 9.95 14.46 -7.57
C CYS A 105 8.56 14.56 -6.98
N TYR A 106 7.55 14.59 -7.85
CA TYR A 106 6.14 14.61 -7.49
C TYR A 106 5.52 13.24 -7.73
N ILE A 107 5.12 12.59 -6.64
CA ILE A 107 4.48 11.27 -6.69
C ILE A 107 3.01 11.47 -6.41
N ARG A 108 2.19 11.05 -7.33
CA ARG A 108 0.74 11.24 -7.28
C ARG A 108 -0.04 9.99 -7.70
N ALA A 109 -1.27 9.93 -7.27
CA ALA A 109 -2.24 9.00 -7.81
C ALA A 109 -2.80 9.50 -9.18
N PRO A 110 -3.42 8.62 -9.99
CA PRO A 110 -4.02 9.01 -11.28
C PRO A 110 -5.12 10.07 -11.19
N PHE A 111 -5.79 10.17 -10.03
CA PHE A 111 -6.87 11.13 -9.79
C PHE A 111 -6.39 12.51 -9.31
N HIS A 112 -5.10 12.69 -9.02
CA HIS A 112 -4.53 13.99 -8.68
C HIS A 112 -4.15 14.78 -9.92
N GLU A 113 -4.21 16.11 -9.82
CA GLU A 113 -3.78 17.00 -10.89
C GLU A 113 -2.28 16.87 -11.17
N PRO A 114 -1.87 16.88 -12.46
CA PRO A 114 -0.47 16.87 -12.86
C PRO A 114 0.29 18.13 -12.41
N ARG A 115 1.59 17.98 -12.19
CA ARG A 115 2.50 19.10 -11.91
C ARG A 115 3.62 19.18 -12.94
N PRO A 116 3.36 19.82 -14.09
CA PRO A 116 4.36 19.91 -15.17
C PRO A 116 5.54 20.83 -14.85
N ASP A 117 5.47 21.56 -13.74
CA ASP A 117 6.53 22.44 -13.22
C ASP A 117 7.65 21.69 -12.47
N VAL A 118 7.47 20.39 -12.16
CA VAL A 118 8.47 19.58 -11.49
C VAL A 118 9.27 18.73 -12.48
N PRO A 119 10.58 18.49 -12.23
CA PRO A 119 11.43 17.70 -13.12
C PRO A 119 10.95 16.25 -13.32
N TYR A 120 10.45 15.62 -12.25
CA TYR A 120 10.04 14.21 -12.26
C TYR A 120 8.66 14.04 -11.66
N GLU A 121 7.72 13.62 -12.48
CA GLU A 121 6.41 13.17 -12.03
C GLU A 121 6.35 11.65 -12.11
N VAL A 122 5.89 11.00 -11.04
CA VAL A 122 5.67 9.55 -10.96
C VAL A 122 4.22 9.29 -10.59
N ILE A 123 3.51 8.55 -11.44
CA ILE A 123 2.10 8.22 -11.24
C ILE A 123 2.00 6.82 -10.67
N ILE A 124 1.49 6.69 -9.45
CA ILE A 124 1.31 5.42 -8.76
C ILE A 124 -0.16 5.19 -8.45
N GLU A 125 -0.70 4.08 -8.93
CA GLU A 125 -2.04 3.62 -8.52
C GLU A 125 -1.93 3.09 -7.08
N PRO A 126 -2.55 3.76 -6.10
CA PRO A 126 -2.51 3.32 -4.72
C PRO A 126 -3.37 2.08 -4.55
N LYS A 127 -2.71 0.94 -4.34
CA LYS A 127 -3.28 -0.36 -4.03
C LYS A 127 -2.68 -0.87 -2.72
N MET A 128 -2.92 -2.12 -2.39
CA MET A 128 -2.35 -2.76 -1.19
C MET A 128 -0.86 -3.12 -1.33
N SER A 129 -0.13 -2.47 -2.26
CA SER A 129 1.31 -2.65 -2.46
C SER A 129 2.09 -1.54 -1.77
N PHE A 130 3.25 -1.89 -1.19
CA PHE A 130 4.17 -0.91 -0.58
C PHE A 130 4.82 -0.02 -1.64
N GLY A 131 5.18 1.23 -1.26
CA GLY A 131 5.95 2.12 -2.15
C GLY A 131 5.13 3.27 -2.75
N THR A 132 4.21 3.87 -1.98
CA THR A 132 3.48 5.09 -2.36
C THR A 132 4.20 6.39 -2.00
N ALA A 133 5.45 6.29 -1.54
CA ALA A 133 6.33 7.38 -1.08
C ALA A 133 5.92 8.09 0.23
N HIS A 134 4.83 7.71 0.87
CA HIS A 134 4.44 8.26 2.18
C HIS A 134 5.33 7.75 3.31
N HIS A 135 5.91 6.55 3.16
CA HIS A 135 6.80 5.98 4.15
C HIS A 135 8.20 6.59 4.05
N GLU A 136 8.85 6.80 5.20
CA GLU A 136 10.17 7.43 5.33
C GLU A 136 11.24 6.72 4.49
N THR A 137 11.25 5.39 4.50
CA THR A 137 12.24 4.61 3.75
C THR A 137 12.17 4.85 2.25
N THR A 138 10.97 4.93 1.69
CA THR A 138 10.76 5.24 0.27
C THR A 138 11.22 6.66 -0.04
N SER A 139 10.89 7.63 0.84
CA SER A 139 11.36 9.02 0.70
C SER A 139 12.88 9.12 0.68
N LEU A 140 13.57 8.46 1.63
CA LEU A 140 15.02 8.45 1.72
C LEU A 140 15.70 7.81 0.49
N MET A 141 15.11 6.73 -0.05
CA MET A 141 15.60 6.09 -1.27
C MET A 141 15.41 6.98 -2.48
N ILE A 142 14.30 7.70 -2.58
CA ILE A 142 14.05 8.69 -3.63
C ILE A 142 15.07 9.82 -3.57
N GLU A 143 15.41 10.33 -2.37
CA GLU A 143 16.45 11.32 -2.20
C GLU A 143 17.80 10.85 -2.78
N TYR A 144 18.22 9.61 -2.50
CA TYR A 144 19.44 9.04 -3.11
C TYR A 144 19.33 8.96 -4.63
N ILE A 145 18.19 8.51 -5.18
CA ILE A 145 18.01 8.44 -6.64
C ILE A 145 18.07 9.83 -7.28
N LEU A 146 17.62 10.88 -6.59
CA LEU A 146 17.70 12.26 -7.07
C LEU A 146 19.10 12.86 -7.00
N GLU A 147 19.92 12.47 -6.02
CA GLU A 147 21.28 12.99 -5.81
C GLU A 147 22.33 12.29 -6.67
N GLU A 148 22.17 10.99 -6.92
CA GLU A 148 23.15 10.16 -7.60
C GLU A 148 22.96 10.15 -9.12
N ASP A 149 24.01 9.79 -9.86
CA ASP A 149 23.90 9.62 -11.31
C ASP A 149 23.41 8.23 -11.68
N PHE A 150 22.26 8.17 -12.34
CA PHE A 150 21.66 6.94 -12.85
C PHE A 150 21.75 6.81 -14.37
N SER A 151 22.33 7.80 -15.07
CA SER A 151 22.37 7.85 -16.53
C SER A 151 23.11 6.65 -17.12
N GLY A 152 22.41 5.85 -17.92
CA GLY A 152 22.95 4.66 -18.60
C GLY A 152 23.31 3.50 -17.67
N LYS A 153 23.08 3.60 -16.36
CA LYS A 153 23.36 2.52 -15.40
C LYS A 153 22.30 1.41 -15.51
N LYS A 154 22.76 0.16 -15.44
CA LYS A 154 21.92 -1.01 -15.30
C LYS A 154 21.51 -1.17 -13.84
N VAL A 155 20.21 -1.18 -13.58
CA VAL A 155 19.64 -1.13 -12.23
C VAL A 155 18.82 -2.39 -11.91
N LEU A 156 18.96 -2.86 -10.66
CA LEU A 156 18.06 -3.84 -10.04
C LEU A 156 17.30 -3.17 -8.91
N ASP A 157 15.98 -3.29 -8.92
CA ASP A 157 15.08 -2.90 -7.82
C ASP A 157 14.49 -4.17 -7.20
N MET A 158 14.95 -4.50 -5.98
CA MET A 158 14.57 -5.70 -5.22
C MET A 158 13.51 -5.38 -4.16
N GLY A 159 12.41 -6.15 -4.14
CA GLY A 159 11.21 -5.81 -3.37
C GLY A 159 10.58 -4.53 -3.93
N SER A 160 10.37 -4.52 -5.24
CA SER A 160 10.04 -3.30 -5.99
C SER A 160 8.65 -2.70 -5.66
N GLY A 161 7.75 -3.47 -5.05
CA GLY A 161 6.43 -3.00 -4.65
C GLY A 161 5.65 -2.37 -5.81
N THR A 162 5.26 -1.10 -5.65
CA THR A 162 4.58 -0.33 -6.70
C THR A 162 5.46 -0.03 -7.93
N GLY A 163 6.77 -0.25 -7.85
CA GLY A 163 7.75 0.12 -8.86
C GLY A 163 8.23 1.58 -8.80
N VAL A 164 7.84 2.34 -7.79
CA VAL A 164 8.14 3.79 -7.70
C VAL A 164 9.62 4.10 -7.83
N LEU A 165 10.51 3.30 -7.22
CA LEU A 165 11.96 3.52 -7.26
C LEU A 165 12.54 3.17 -8.64
N ALA A 166 12.13 2.05 -9.22
CA ALA A 166 12.50 1.67 -10.59
C ALA A 166 12.03 2.70 -11.62
N ILE A 167 10.80 3.18 -11.52
CA ILE A 167 10.24 4.21 -12.40
C ILE A 167 11.02 5.52 -12.28
N LEU A 168 11.34 5.96 -11.05
CA LEU A 168 12.15 7.18 -10.88
C LEU A 168 13.56 6.98 -11.41
N ALA A 169 14.22 5.85 -11.16
CA ALA A 169 15.54 5.53 -11.73
C ALA A 169 15.51 5.57 -13.26
N HIS A 170 14.42 5.05 -13.87
CA HIS A 170 14.20 5.13 -15.31
C HIS A 170 14.10 6.58 -15.80
N LYS A 171 13.32 7.43 -15.12
CA LYS A 171 13.21 8.86 -15.45
C LYS A 171 14.53 9.62 -15.24
N ARG A 172 15.42 9.10 -14.39
CA ARG A 172 16.81 9.57 -14.20
C ARG A 172 17.80 8.99 -15.23
N GLY A 173 17.32 8.25 -16.22
CA GLY A 173 18.13 7.75 -17.35
C GLY A 173 18.74 6.37 -17.15
N ALA A 174 18.39 5.64 -16.09
CA ALA A 174 18.85 4.26 -15.93
C ALA A 174 18.28 3.35 -17.03
N ARG A 175 19.13 2.53 -17.62
CA ARG A 175 18.78 1.52 -18.66
C ARG A 175 19.86 0.44 -18.73
N PRO A 176 19.53 -0.87 -18.82
CA PRO A 176 18.20 -1.42 -18.56
C PRO A 176 17.89 -1.51 -17.07
N ILE A 177 16.61 -1.70 -16.71
CA ILE A 177 16.15 -1.87 -15.33
C ILE A 177 15.44 -3.21 -15.19
N THR A 178 15.75 -3.93 -14.11
CA THR A 178 15.01 -5.12 -13.66
C THR A 178 14.40 -4.83 -12.30
N ALA A 179 13.09 -5.04 -12.16
CA ALA A 179 12.33 -4.90 -10.91
C ALA A 179 11.80 -6.28 -10.50
N ILE A 180 12.05 -6.69 -9.26
CA ILE A 180 11.68 -8.03 -8.76
C ILE A 180 10.87 -7.88 -7.48
N ASP A 181 9.73 -8.58 -7.40
CA ASP A 181 8.96 -8.69 -6.16
C ASP A 181 8.38 -10.10 -6.04
N ASN A 182 8.29 -10.62 -4.82
CA ASN A 182 7.74 -11.95 -4.57
C ASN A 182 6.23 -11.95 -4.33
N ASP A 183 5.62 -10.77 -4.17
CA ASP A 183 4.18 -10.61 -4.05
C ASP A 183 3.55 -10.42 -5.43
N LYS A 184 2.59 -11.29 -5.75
CA LYS A 184 1.86 -11.22 -7.01
C LYS A 184 1.10 -9.91 -7.19
N TRP A 185 0.52 -9.35 -6.12
CA TRP A 185 -0.19 -8.06 -6.19
C TRP A 185 0.76 -6.90 -6.47
N ALA A 186 1.95 -6.91 -5.85
CA ALA A 186 3.01 -5.95 -6.12
C ALA A 186 3.49 -6.05 -7.57
N TYR A 187 3.75 -7.26 -8.05
CA TYR A 187 4.12 -7.52 -9.45
C TYR A 187 3.09 -6.96 -10.45
N GLU A 188 1.80 -7.26 -10.26
CA GLU A 188 0.73 -6.77 -11.13
C GLU A 188 0.57 -5.25 -11.06
N ASN A 189 0.67 -4.66 -9.85
CA ASN A 189 0.60 -3.21 -9.66
C ASN A 189 1.79 -2.48 -10.30
N ASN A 190 3.00 -3.05 -10.21
CA ASN A 190 4.20 -2.52 -10.85
C ASN A 190 4.04 -2.47 -12.38
N LEU A 191 3.55 -3.54 -13.01
CA LEU A 191 3.26 -3.56 -14.45
C LEU A 191 2.28 -2.44 -14.86
N GLU A 192 1.19 -2.27 -14.11
CA GLU A 192 0.22 -1.21 -14.38
C GLU A 192 0.82 0.20 -14.23
N ASN A 193 1.67 0.39 -13.19
CA ASN A 193 2.33 1.68 -12.96
C ASN A 193 3.37 1.98 -14.03
N ASN A 194 4.08 0.97 -14.55
CA ASN A 194 4.97 1.15 -15.69
C ASN A 194 4.23 1.67 -16.94
N VAL A 195 3.05 1.14 -17.24
CA VAL A 195 2.22 1.65 -18.34
C VAL A 195 1.82 3.11 -18.12
N ARG A 196 1.42 3.48 -16.89
CA ARG A 196 1.03 4.86 -16.56
C ARG A 196 2.18 5.88 -16.68
N ASN A 197 3.40 5.41 -16.48
CA ASN A 197 4.61 6.25 -16.50
C ASN A 197 5.38 6.20 -17.81
N HIS A 198 4.94 5.41 -18.80
CA HIS A 198 5.64 5.16 -20.07
C HIS A 198 7.04 4.58 -19.84
N THR A 199 7.12 3.56 -18.99
CA THR A 199 8.35 2.86 -18.58
C THR A 199 8.24 1.34 -18.78
N GLU A 200 7.51 0.91 -19.81
CA GLU A 200 7.21 -0.50 -20.11
C GLU A 200 8.45 -1.30 -20.52
N ASP A 201 9.57 -0.64 -20.76
CA ASP A 201 10.89 -1.25 -20.98
C ASP A 201 11.58 -1.71 -19.68
N ILE A 202 11.02 -1.40 -18.50
CA ILE A 202 11.41 -2.01 -17.24
C ILE A 202 10.98 -3.48 -17.23
N THR A 203 11.95 -4.39 -17.05
CA THR A 203 11.66 -5.82 -16.90
C THR A 203 11.17 -6.12 -15.50
N VAL A 204 9.88 -6.45 -15.35
CA VAL A 204 9.30 -6.85 -14.06
C VAL A 204 9.27 -8.36 -13.96
N LYS A 205 9.75 -8.92 -12.82
CA LYS A 205 9.77 -10.36 -12.54
C LYS A 205 9.05 -10.66 -11.22
N LEU A 206 8.26 -11.71 -11.20
CA LEU A 206 7.70 -12.28 -9.97
C LEU A 206 8.69 -13.28 -9.39
N GLY A 207 9.19 -13.05 -8.17
CA GLY A 207 10.14 -13.94 -7.51
C GLY A 207 10.94 -13.26 -6.40
N ASP A 208 11.84 -14.01 -5.80
CA ASP A 208 12.80 -13.58 -4.78
C ASP A 208 14.21 -13.34 -5.37
N ALA A 209 15.22 -13.26 -4.51
CA ALA A 209 16.62 -13.07 -4.93
C ALA A 209 17.15 -14.14 -5.90
N SER A 210 16.54 -15.32 -5.99
CA SER A 210 16.93 -16.36 -6.98
C SER A 210 16.56 -15.96 -8.41
N ALA A 211 15.58 -15.07 -8.59
CA ALA A 211 15.14 -14.58 -9.90
C ALA A 211 16.10 -13.55 -10.52
N ILE A 212 17.13 -13.08 -9.78
CA ILE A 212 18.18 -12.18 -10.29
C ILE A 212 18.94 -12.83 -11.45
N GLY A 213 19.23 -14.14 -11.33
CA GLY A 213 19.99 -14.88 -12.33
C GLY A 213 21.50 -14.54 -12.32
N GLU A 214 22.10 -14.53 -13.51
CA GLU A 214 23.54 -14.28 -13.67
C GLU A 214 23.87 -12.84 -14.13
N GLU A 215 22.88 -11.97 -14.13
CA GLU A 215 23.05 -10.60 -14.58
C GLU A 215 23.89 -9.80 -13.58
N LEU A 216 24.72 -8.87 -14.11
CA LEU A 216 25.49 -7.92 -13.30
C LEU A 216 24.91 -6.52 -13.43
N PHE A 217 24.80 -5.83 -12.31
CA PHE A 217 24.21 -4.50 -12.19
C PHE A 217 25.22 -3.44 -11.75
N ASP A 218 25.00 -2.21 -12.19
CA ASP A 218 25.76 -1.04 -11.79
C ASP A 218 25.22 -0.43 -10.49
N VAL A 219 23.89 -0.56 -10.29
CA VAL A 219 23.20 -0.11 -9.08
C VAL A 219 22.18 -1.17 -8.66
N ILE A 220 22.12 -1.44 -7.36
CA ILE A 220 21.06 -2.22 -6.73
C ILE A 220 20.33 -1.34 -5.72
N ILE A 221 19.01 -1.40 -5.74
CA ILE A 221 18.09 -0.75 -4.82
C ILE A 221 17.34 -1.86 -4.09
N ALA A 222 17.33 -1.85 -2.74
CA ALA A 222 16.58 -2.82 -1.95
C ALA A 222 15.97 -2.15 -0.72
N ASN A 223 14.67 -1.83 -0.82
CA ASN A 223 13.89 -1.23 0.27
C ASN A 223 12.96 -2.28 0.87
N ILE A 224 13.52 -3.21 1.65
CA ILE A 224 12.85 -4.36 2.27
C ILE A 224 13.33 -4.55 3.70
N ASN A 225 12.61 -5.36 4.50
CA ASN A 225 12.95 -5.53 5.90
C ASN A 225 14.38 -6.10 6.12
N ARG A 226 14.98 -5.72 7.26
CA ARG A 226 16.34 -6.08 7.66
C ARG A 226 16.65 -7.56 7.51
N ASN A 227 15.77 -8.44 7.94
CA ASN A 227 16.07 -9.88 7.98
C ASN A 227 16.21 -10.47 6.57
N ILE A 228 15.38 -10.02 5.63
CA ILE A 228 15.49 -10.40 4.22
C ILE A 228 16.78 -9.83 3.63
N LEU A 229 17.10 -8.54 3.89
CA LEU A 229 18.35 -7.93 3.44
C LEU A 229 19.58 -8.73 3.89
N LEU A 230 19.67 -9.09 5.18
CA LEU A 230 20.79 -9.88 5.72
C LEU A 230 20.91 -11.26 5.08
N ASN A 231 19.77 -11.90 4.81
CA ASN A 231 19.72 -13.22 4.16
C ASN A 231 20.14 -13.17 2.69
N ASP A 232 19.61 -12.20 1.93
CA ASP A 232 19.73 -12.14 0.48
C ASP A 232 20.94 -11.35 0.00
N MET A 233 21.61 -10.59 0.89
CA MET A 233 22.79 -9.78 0.56
C MET A 233 23.89 -10.53 -0.20
N PRO A 234 24.20 -11.81 0.07
CA PRO A 234 25.16 -12.57 -0.75
C PRO A 234 24.77 -12.67 -2.23
N ALA A 235 23.46 -12.82 -2.53
CA ALA A 235 22.97 -12.86 -3.89
C ALA A 235 23.11 -11.49 -4.58
N TYR A 236 22.81 -10.40 -3.84
CA TYR A 236 22.99 -9.04 -4.34
C TYR A 236 24.45 -8.76 -4.67
N VAL A 237 25.36 -9.05 -3.74
CA VAL A 237 26.80 -8.84 -3.95
C VAL A 237 27.34 -9.65 -5.15
N LYS A 238 26.86 -10.89 -5.34
CA LYS A 238 27.21 -11.71 -6.50
C LYS A 238 26.79 -11.05 -7.81
N SER A 239 25.64 -10.37 -7.83
CA SER A 239 25.11 -9.68 -9.01
C SER A 239 25.61 -8.25 -9.21
N MET A 240 26.58 -7.79 -8.43
CA MET A 240 27.22 -6.47 -8.58
C MET A 240 28.52 -6.56 -9.39
N LYS A 241 28.77 -5.56 -10.25
CA LYS A 241 30.08 -5.32 -10.83
C LYS A 241 31.03 -4.72 -9.79
N LYS A 242 32.34 -4.76 -10.03
CA LYS A 242 33.30 -3.98 -9.24
C LYS A 242 33.02 -2.49 -9.38
N GLY A 243 33.01 -1.74 -8.27
CA GLY A 243 32.68 -0.32 -8.22
C GLY A 243 31.18 0.00 -8.27
N SER A 244 30.31 -1.01 -8.33
CA SER A 244 28.86 -0.82 -8.29
C SER A 244 28.37 -0.33 -6.92
N GLU A 245 27.23 0.31 -6.93
CA GLU A 245 26.57 0.87 -5.76
C GLU A 245 25.38 0.02 -5.34
N ILE A 246 25.13 -0.05 -4.03
CA ILE A 246 23.92 -0.67 -3.50
C ILE A 246 23.33 0.22 -2.40
N PHE A 247 22.01 0.40 -2.45
CA PHE A 247 21.24 1.15 -1.49
C PHE A 247 20.30 0.21 -0.74
N PHE A 248 20.41 0.19 0.59
CA PHE A 248 19.57 -0.59 1.49
C PHE A 248 18.69 0.32 2.32
N SER A 249 17.42 -0.03 2.48
CA SER A 249 16.48 0.62 3.40
C SER A 249 15.43 -0.39 3.89
N GLY A 250 14.55 0.04 4.82
CA GLY A 250 13.55 -0.83 5.43
C GLY A 250 13.97 -1.33 6.81
N PHE A 251 14.84 -0.57 7.50
CA PHE A 251 15.35 -0.88 8.85
C PHE A 251 15.62 0.41 9.63
N TYR A 252 15.83 0.27 10.93
CA TYR A 252 16.05 1.39 11.84
C TYR A 252 17.54 1.71 12.03
N ASN A 253 17.81 2.92 12.53
CA ASN A 253 19.14 3.31 12.96
C ASN A 253 19.60 2.49 14.20
N GLY A 254 20.89 2.56 14.55
CA GLY A 254 21.48 1.82 15.65
C GLY A 254 21.70 0.36 15.30
N HIS A 255 21.17 -0.56 16.09
CA HIS A 255 21.45 -1.99 16.01
C HIS A 255 21.20 -2.59 14.60
N ASP A 256 20.13 -2.15 13.89
CA ASP A 256 19.84 -2.67 12.57
C ASP A 256 20.87 -2.21 11.54
N LEU A 257 21.18 -0.91 11.54
CA LEU A 257 22.20 -0.34 10.66
C LEU A 257 23.57 -0.98 10.91
N ASP A 258 23.93 -1.22 12.18
CA ASP A 258 25.21 -1.84 12.52
C ASP A 258 25.27 -3.29 12.00
N ALA A 259 24.19 -4.06 12.14
CA ALA A 259 24.11 -5.42 11.60
C ALA A 259 24.24 -5.43 10.06
N ILE A 260 23.58 -4.49 9.36
CA ILE A 260 23.70 -4.35 7.90
C ILE A 260 25.14 -3.98 7.51
N LYS A 261 25.78 -3.04 8.21
CA LYS A 261 27.18 -2.65 7.93
C LYS A 261 28.16 -3.81 8.15
N GLU A 262 27.99 -4.59 9.22
CA GLU A 262 28.83 -5.75 9.51
C GLU A 262 28.69 -6.80 8.41
N ARG A 263 27.45 -7.16 8.07
CA ARG A 263 27.18 -8.14 7.02
C ARG A 263 27.71 -7.68 5.66
N ALA A 264 27.52 -6.41 5.33
CA ALA A 264 28.05 -5.81 4.10
C ALA A 264 29.57 -5.90 4.02
N ARG A 265 30.28 -5.58 5.12
CA ARG A 265 31.74 -5.67 5.23
C ARG A 265 32.24 -7.10 5.04
N GLU A 266 31.60 -8.10 5.64
CA GLU A 266 31.94 -9.53 5.47
C GLU A 266 31.87 -9.96 4.01
N LEU A 267 30.95 -9.37 3.23
CA LEU A 267 30.74 -9.67 1.83
C LEU A 267 31.57 -8.78 0.87
N GLY A 268 32.46 -7.95 1.41
CA GLY A 268 33.35 -7.09 0.60
C GLY A 268 32.72 -5.79 0.13
N LEU A 269 31.63 -5.33 0.73
CA LEU A 269 31.09 -4.01 0.52
C LEU A 269 31.73 -2.99 1.45
N SER A 270 31.94 -1.78 0.96
CA SER A 270 32.38 -0.62 1.73
C SER A 270 31.21 0.31 2.00
N PHE A 271 30.98 0.65 3.28
CA PHE A 271 29.98 1.64 3.67
C PHE A 271 30.40 3.04 3.19
N ALA A 272 29.45 3.77 2.58
CA ALA A 272 29.67 5.13 2.10
C ALA A 272 28.98 6.17 2.99
N SER A 273 27.67 6.09 3.11
CA SER A 273 26.85 7.08 3.83
C SER A 273 25.50 6.46 4.24
N PHE A 274 24.78 7.17 5.09
CA PHE A 274 23.37 6.91 5.33
C PHE A 274 22.60 8.21 5.49
N LYS A 275 21.29 8.09 5.24
CA LYS A 275 20.28 9.13 5.52
C LYS A 275 19.32 8.59 6.55
N GLU A 276 18.74 9.45 7.37
CA GLU A 276 17.80 9.09 8.44
C GLU A 276 16.60 10.03 8.44
N LYS A 277 15.42 9.45 8.69
CA LYS A 277 14.17 10.17 8.93
C LYS A 277 13.31 9.36 9.88
N ASN A 278 12.92 9.97 11.02
CA ASN A 278 12.10 9.29 12.05
C ASN A 278 12.66 7.91 12.46
N ASN A 279 13.99 7.83 12.67
CA ASN A 279 14.72 6.61 13.00
C ASN A 279 14.81 5.55 11.86
N TRP A 280 14.11 5.74 10.73
CA TRP A 280 14.31 4.92 9.53
C TRP A 280 15.54 5.33 8.77
N VAL A 281 16.22 4.35 8.18
CA VAL A 281 17.50 4.56 7.49
C VAL A 281 17.44 4.10 6.05
N ALA A 282 18.11 4.88 5.18
CA ALA A 282 18.61 4.40 3.89
C ALA A 282 20.15 4.50 3.89
N ALA A 283 20.84 3.44 3.52
CA ALA A 283 22.30 3.36 3.57
C ALA A 283 22.89 2.97 2.21
N LYS A 284 23.99 3.63 1.84
CA LYS A 284 24.72 3.45 0.59
C LYS A 284 26.02 2.69 0.83
N PHE A 285 26.31 1.72 -0.03
CA PHE A 285 27.55 0.94 -0.05
C PHE A 285 28.11 0.81 -1.46
N TYR A 286 29.40 0.51 -1.56
CA TYR A 286 30.09 0.20 -2.80
C TYR A 286 30.69 -1.20 -2.76
N LYS A 287 30.71 -1.88 -3.93
CA LYS A 287 31.47 -3.11 -4.10
C LYS A 287 32.92 -2.78 -4.47
N ASN A 288 33.87 -3.28 -3.66
CA ASN A 288 35.30 -3.10 -3.86
C ASN A 288 35.86 -3.83 -5.10
#